data_c7d49d167c06c3ffe9c2e79c9382fb78
#
_entry.id   c7d49d167c06c3ffe9c2e79c9382fb78
#
_cell.length_a   1.000
_cell.length_b   1.000
_cell.length_c   1.000
_cell.angle_alpha   90.00
_cell.angle_beta   90.00
_cell.angle_gamma   90.00
#
_symmetry.space_group_name_H-M   'P 1'
#
loop_
_entity.id
_entity.type
_entity.pdbx_description
1 polymer ?
#
loop_
_entity_poly.entity_id
_entity_poly.type
_entity_poly.pdbx_seq_one_letter_code
_entity_poly.pdbx_strand_id
1 'polypeptide(L)'
;MEQIKKLAIVIPAYKGRFLKETLDSIAVQAHKDEFVLYIGDDASPERLDKIVESYQNKVNLVYHRFSENMGGKDLVAHWERCIQLSAEPFIWLFSDDDLMPADGVERVMEALSRPHHQRGYFFRFPLAVIDGENKRIRANRPLEEGSVSCYRLLLDKLQGKIDSAAVEYVFSREIWQSAGGFVHFPMAWCSDDATWAAFARHAGGVISLPGRLYVGGMLKVQTSVTLPVMTKINCTLLFFS
;
A
#
# COMPACT_ATOMS: atom_id res chain seq x y z
N MET A 1 -3.66 2.75 31.29
CA MET A 1 -4.53 2.77 30.09
C MET A 1 -3.67 2.27 28.94
N GLU A 2 -4.06 1.18 28.32
CA GLU A 2 -3.36 0.67 27.13
C GLU A 2 -3.56 1.70 26.00
N GLN A 3 -2.46 2.13 25.40
CA GLN A 3 -2.51 3.13 24.32
C GLN A 3 -3.12 2.43 23.08
N ILE A 4 -4.26 2.93 22.61
CA ILE A 4 -4.94 2.35 21.45
C ILE A 4 -4.04 2.57 20.22
N LYS A 5 -3.60 1.47 19.60
CA LYS A 5 -2.86 1.51 18.33
C LYS A 5 -3.75 2.12 17.25
N LYS A 6 -3.20 3.01 16.46
CA LYS A 6 -3.95 3.75 15.44
C LYS A 6 -3.80 3.18 14.04
N LEU A 7 -2.62 2.64 13.71
CA LEU A 7 -2.26 2.25 12.35
C LEU A 7 -1.91 0.77 12.27
N ALA A 8 -2.55 0.05 11.35
CA ALA A 8 -2.09 -1.26 10.87
C ALA A 8 -1.23 -1.07 9.63
N ILE A 9 0.03 -1.48 9.66
CA ILE A 9 0.85 -1.67 8.48
C ILE A 9 0.70 -3.13 8.09
N VAL A 10 0.11 -3.41 6.93
CA VAL A 10 -0.25 -4.77 6.49
C VAL A 10 0.58 -5.15 5.28
N ILE A 11 1.36 -6.22 5.41
CA ILE A 11 2.21 -6.77 4.34
C ILE A 11 1.65 -8.13 3.92
N PRO A 12 0.96 -8.22 2.77
CA PRO A 12 0.75 -9.48 2.08
C PRO A 12 2.09 -9.98 1.54
N ALA A 13 2.64 -11.06 2.11
CA ALA A 13 4.00 -11.51 1.84
C ALA A 13 4.02 -12.87 1.14
N TYR A 14 4.89 -13.01 0.14
CA TYR A 14 5.14 -14.27 -0.55
C TYR A 14 6.62 -14.50 -0.86
N LYS A 15 7.40 -13.43 -1.12
CA LYS A 15 8.82 -13.51 -1.47
C LYS A 15 9.69 -12.97 -0.36
N GLY A 16 10.72 -13.73 0.03
CA GLY A 16 11.67 -13.33 1.07
C GLY A 16 12.80 -12.43 0.59
N ARG A 17 13.00 -12.35 -0.74
CA ARG A 17 14.18 -11.71 -1.34
C ARG A 17 14.46 -10.28 -0.85
N PHE A 18 13.42 -9.47 -0.67
CA PHE A 18 13.55 -8.07 -0.25
C PHE A 18 12.82 -7.77 1.07
N LEU A 19 12.17 -8.80 1.64
CA LEU A 19 11.41 -8.65 2.88
C LEU A 19 12.27 -8.09 4.02
N LYS A 20 13.56 -8.46 4.05
CA LYS A 20 14.47 -7.95 5.08
C LYS A 20 14.65 -6.43 4.97
N GLU A 21 14.90 -5.90 3.78
CA GLU A 21 15.05 -4.46 3.54
C GLU A 21 13.76 -3.70 3.83
N THR A 22 12.61 -4.27 3.45
CA THR A 22 11.29 -3.73 3.79
C THR A 22 11.12 -3.63 5.30
N LEU A 23 11.39 -4.72 6.03
CA LEU A 23 11.28 -4.75 7.50
C LEU A 23 12.28 -3.83 8.19
N ASP A 24 13.51 -3.71 7.67
CA ASP A 24 14.48 -2.73 8.17
C ASP A 24 13.95 -1.30 8.06
N SER A 25 13.30 -0.95 6.93
CA SER A 25 12.72 0.38 6.72
C SER A 25 11.55 0.70 7.66
N ILE A 26 10.80 -0.33 8.08
CA ILE A 26 9.70 -0.20 9.03
C ILE A 26 10.23 -0.19 10.48
N ALA A 27 11.27 -0.98 10.78
CA ALA A 27 11.83 -1.08 12.12
C ALA A 27 12.50 0.20 12.62
N VAL A 28 12.89 1.11 11.72
CA VAL A 28 13.49 2.41 12.09
C VAL A 28 12.46 3.52 12.30
N GLN A 29 11.17 3.26 12.02
CA GLN A 29 10.11 4.26 12.19
C GLN A 29 9.99 4.75 13.63
N ALA A 30 9.65 6.03 13.78
CA ALA A 30 9.19 6.60 15.05
C ALA A 30 7.78 6.07 15.40
N HIS A 31 7.27 6.43 16.59
CA HIS A 31 5.89 6.12 17.01
C HIS A 31 5.55 4.62 17.03
N LYS A 32 6.50 3.76 17.41
CA LYS A 32 6.32 2.29 17.44
C LYS A 32 5.15 1.82 18.31
N ASP A 33 4.73 2.66 19.26
CA ASP A 33 3.58 2.40 20.12
C ASP A 33 2.25 2.72 19.46
N GLU A 34 2.25 3.40 18.32
CA GLU A 34 1.03 3.81 17.62
C GLU A 34 0.67 2.92 16.43
N PHE A 35 1.54 1.98 16.03
CA PHE A 35 1.24 1.04 14.95
C PHE A 35 1.49 -0.42 15.32
N VAL A 36 0.87 -1.31 14.55
CA VAL A 36 1.15 -2.76 14.54
C VAL A 36 1.49 -3.17 13.12
N LEU A 37 2.54 -3.96 12.97
CA LEU A 37 2.93 -4.56 11.71
C LEU A 37 2.32 -5.95 11.58
N TYR A 38 1.50 -6.16 10.56
CA TYR A 38 0.90 -7.45 10.21
C TYR A 38 1.56 -8.01 8.98
N ILE A 39 2.06 -9.23 9.06
CA ILE A 39 2.64 -9.95 7.92
C ILE A 39 1.80 -11.18 7.66
N GLY A 40 1.09 -11.19 6.52
CA GLY A 40 0.31 -12.32 6.04
C GLY A 40 1.10 -13.12 5.02
N ASP A 41 1.73 -14.21 5.47
CA ASP A 41 2.48 -15.13 4.61
C ASP A 41 1.51 -16.01 3.79
N ASP A 42 1.52 -15.84 2.48
CA ASP A 42 0.64 -16.51 1.50
C ASP A 42 1.07 -17.95 1.18
N ALA A 43 1.37 -18.74 2.22
CA ALA A 43 1.94 -20.08 2.09
C ALA A 43 3.23 -20.10 1.22
N SER A 44 4.11 -19.13 1.46
CA SER A 44 5.37 -19.01 0.73
C SER A 44 6.19 -20.31 0.77
N PRO A 45 6.84 -20.72 -0.32
CA PRO A 45 7.80 -21.82 -0.29
C PRO A 45 9.08 -21.45 0.46
N GLU A 46 9.29 -20.15 0.72
CA GLU A 46 10.44 -19.64 1.48
C GLU A 46 10.15 -19.59 2.98
N ARG A 47 11.18 -19.55 3.80
CA ARG A 47 11.08 -19.48 5.26
C ARG A 47 10.99 -18.03 5.72
N LEU A 48 9.87 -17.34 5.38
CA LEU A 48 9.62 -15.96 5.80
C LEU A 48 9.60 -15.80 7.32
N ASP A 49 9.14 -16.83 8.04
CA ASP A 49 9.16 -16.90 9.50
C ASP A 49 10.55 -16.63 10.08
N LYS A 50 11.62 -17.13 9.45
CA LYS A 50 13.00 -16.93 9.89
C LYS A 50 13.49 -15.50 9.69
N ILE A 51 13.02 -14.83 8.65
CA ILE A 51 13.33 -13.42 8.42
C ILE A 51 12.62 -12.58 9.48
N VAL A 52 11.32 -12.84 9.69
CA VAL A 52 10.44 -12.08 10.60
C VAL A 52 10.84 -12.24 12.06
N GLU A 53 11.34 -13.41 12.47
CA GLU A 53 11.75 -13.71 13.85
C GLU A 53 12.71 -12.66 14.43
N SER A 54 13.60 -12.11 13.60
CA SER A 54 14.59 -11.09 14.02
C SER A 54 14.01 -9.69 14.29
N TYR A 55 12.71 -9.49 14.01
CA TYR A 55 12.01 -8.20 14.17
C TYR A 55 10.99 -8.18 15.31
N GLN A 56 10.67 -9.32 15.92
CA GLN A 56 9.68 -9.44 16.99
C GLN A 56 9.93 -8.50 18.20
N ASN A 57 11.21 -8.21 18.49
CA ASN A 57 11.60 -7.29 19.57
C ASN A 57 11.87 -5.87 19.12
N LYS A 58 11.70 -5.56 17.82
CA LYS A 58 11.99 -4.23 17.26
C LYS A 58 10.74 -3.40 17.04
N VAL A 59 9.62 -4.07 16.73
CA VAL A 59 8.30 -3.45 16.48
C VAL A 59 7.20 -4.36 17.01
N ASN A 60 6.01 -3.81 17.27
CA ASN A 60 4.83 -4.62 17.51
C ASN A 60 4.47 -5.35 16.22
N LEU A 61 4.64 -6.68 16.21
CA LEU A 61 4.54 -7.48 15.00
C LEU A 61 3.65 -8.71 15.22
N VAL A 62 2.75 -8.93 14.27
CA VAL A 62 1.93 -10.14 14.14
C VAL A 62 2.28 -10.81 12.81
N TYR A 63 2.79 -12.04 12.91
CA TYR A 63 3.03 -12.89 11.74
C TYR A 63 2.00 -14.00 11.67
N HIS A 64 1.33 -14.10 10.52
CA HIS A 64 0.37 -15.16 10.24
C HIS A 64 0.69 -15.84 8.92
N ARG A 65 0.92 -17.17 8.97
CA ARG A 65 1.09 -17.98 7.77
C ARG A 65 -0.24 -18.65 7.42
N PHE A 66 -0.76 -18.33 6.25
CA PHE A 66 -1.95 -18.98 5.71
C PHE A 66 -1.64 -20.41 5.24
N SER A 67 -2.67 -21.28 5.24
CA SER A 67 -2.52 -22.69 4.87
C SER A 67 -2.35 -22.91 3.37
N GLU A 68 -2.78 -21.94 2.54
CA GLU A 68 -2.73 -22.03 1.07
C GLU A 68 -2.36 -20.71 0.42
N ASN A 69 -1.72 -20.80 -0.76
CA ASN A 69 -1.45 -19.64 -1.61
C ASN A 69 -2.75 -19.17 -2.26
N MET A 70 -3.16 -17.95 -1.94
CA MET A 70 -4.33 -17.30 -2.51
C MET A 70 -3.95 -16.24 -3.55
N GLY A 71 -2.86 -15.49 -3.32
CA GLY A 71 -2.43 -14.42 -4.22
C GLY A 71 -2.07 -14.90 -5.63
N GLY A 72 -1.69 -16.16 -5.77
CA GLY A 72 -1.48 -16.79 -7.08
C GLY A 72 -2.77 -17.01 -7.88
N LYS A 73 -3.95 -16.98 -7.23
CA LYS A 73 -5.29 -17.15 -7.84
C LYS A 73 -6.08 -15.86 -7.80
N ASP A 74 -6.10 -15.19 -6.64
CA ASP A 74 -6.81 -13.95 -6.36
C ASP A 74 -5.98 -13.10 -5.39
N LEU A 75 -5.19 -12.20 -5.95
CA LEU A 75 -4.31 -11.33 -5.18
C LEU A 75 -5.11 -10.35 -4.31
N VAL A 76 -6.26 -9.88 -4.80
CA VAL A 76 -7.13 -8.96 -4.05
C VAL A 76 -7.71 -9.65 -2.83
N ALA A 77 -8.18 -10.89 -2.96
CA ALA A 77 -8.66 -11.67 -1.83
C ALA A 77 -7.53 -11.92 -0.80
N HIS A 78 -6.28 -12.07 -1.26
CA HIS A 78 -5.14 -12.15 -0.34
C HIS A 78 -4.92 -10.83 0.42
N TRP A 79 -5.01 -9.66 -0.22
CA TRP A 79 -4.96 -8.37 0.47
C TRP A 79 -6.05 -8.26 1.53
N GLU A 80 -7.29 -8.60 1.18
CA GLU A 80 -8.46 -8.56 2.07
C GLU A 80 -8.23 -9.42 3.32
N ARG A 81 -7.81 -10.68 3.17
CA ARG A 81 -7.58 -11.56 4.31
C ARG A 81 -6.41 -11.10 5.19
N CYS A 82 -5.40 -10.44 4.62
CA CYS A 82 -4.32 -9.84 5.41
C CYS A 82 -4.82 -8.64 6.23
N ILE A 83 -5.67 -7.78 5.65
CA ILE A 83 -6.29 -6.66 6.37
C ILE A 83 -7.19 -7.16 7.51
N GLN A 84 -7.88 -8.28 7.33
CA GLN A 84 -8.73 -8.90 8.36
C GLN A 84 -7.96 -9.40 9.59
N LEU A 85 -6.64 -9.56 9.51
CA LEU A 85 -5.81 -9.86 10.68
C LEU A 85 -5.73 -8.68 11.67
N SER A 86 -6.06 -7.47 11.22
CA SER A 86 -5.90 -6.22 11.96
C SER A 86 -7.23 -5.64 12.43
N ALA A 87 -7.20 -4.80 13.47
CA ALA A 87 -8.39 -4.12 14.00
C ALA A 87 -8.23 -2.59 14.08
N GLU A 88 -7.06 -2.06 13.79
CA GLU A 88 -6.73 -0.65 13.88
C GLU A 88 -7.62 0.19 12.95
N PRO A 89 -7.96 1.45 13.35
CA PRO A 89 -8.85 2.32 12.57
C PRO A 89 -8.26 2.79 11.25
N PHE A 90 -6.92 2.77 11.10
CA PHE A 90 -6.24 3.15 9.87
C PHE A 90 -5.39 1.99 9.34
N ILE A 91 -5.31 1.88 8.02
CA ILE A 91 -4.65 0.78 7.33
C ILE A 91 -3.67 1.36 6.32
N TRP A 92 -2.44 0.85 6.34
CA TRP A 92 -1.43 1.05 5.32
C TRP A 92 -1.13 -0.30 4.68
N LEU A 93 -1.72 -0.55 3.50
CA LEU A 93 -1.40 -1.75 2.74
C LEU A 93 -0.02 -1.58 2.10
N PHE A 94 0.95 -2.33 2.60
CA PHE A 94 2.33 -2.26 2.17
C PHE A 94 2.72 -3.49 1.34
N SER A 95 3.97 -3.57 0.86
CA SER A 95 4.48 -4.67 0.04
C SER A 95 5.68 -5.34 0.71
N ASP A 96 6.02 -6.56 0.28
CA ASP A 96 7.18 -7.30 0.77
C ASP A 96 8.50 -6.95 0.05
N ASP A 97 8.47 -5.93 -0.86
CA ASP A 97 9.62 -5.52 -1.67
C ASP A 97 9.79 -4.00 -1.83
N ASP A 98 9.06 -3.22 -1.05
CA ASP A 98 9.11 -1.75 -1.08
C ASP A 98 9.74 -1.16 0.19
N LEU A 99 10.20 0.08 0.11
CA LEU A 99 10.85 0.76 1.24
C LEU A 99 10.02 1.94 1.75
N MET A 100 9.80 1.97 3.05
CA MET A 100 9.15 3.07 3.74
C MET A 100 10.15 4.21 3.98
N PRO A 101 9.77 5.50 3.76
CA PRO A 101 10.63 6.62 4.14
C PRO A 101 10.81 6.64 5.67
N ALA A 102 11.97 7.08 6.14
CA ALA A 102 12.33 7.03 7.56
C ALA A 102 11.35 7.77 8.49
N ASP A 103 10.61 8.73 7.97
CA ASP A 103 9.59 9.55 8.64
C ASP A 103 8.15 9.20 8.20
N GLY A 104 7.95 8.04 7.56
CA GLY A 104 6.66 7.68 6.97
C GLY A 104 5.52 7.60 7.98
N VAL A 105 5.74 6.90 9.09
CA VAL A 105 4.73 6.78 10.17
C VAL A 105 4.50 8.13 10.84
N GLU A 106 5.56 8.90 11.13
CA GLU A 106 5.46 10.24 11.73
C GLU A 106 4.54 11.15 10.90
N ARG A 107 4.70 11.19 9.57
CA ARG A 107 3.86 11.98 8.66
C ARG A 107 2.39 11.53 8.66
N VAL A 108 2.15 10.23 8.76
CA VAL A 108 0.78 9.71 8.90
C VAL A 108 0.18 10.18 10.21
N MET A 109 0.91 10.07 11.33
CA MET A 109 0.42 10.50 12.65
C MET A 109 0.17 12.01 12.70
N GLU A 110 1.05 12.82 12.12
CA GLU A 110 0.83 14.26 11.97
C GLU A 110 -0.44 14.57 11.16
N ALA A 111 -0.62 13.88 10.03
CA ALA A 111 -1.82 14.05 9.21
C ALA A 111 -3.10 13.67 9.98
N LEU A 112 -3.08 12.57 10.73
CA LEU A 112 -4.21 12.12 11.53
C LEU A 112 -4.54 13.07 12.70
N SER A 113 -3.57 13.86 13.17
CA SER A 113 -3.77 14.85 14.24
C SER A 113 -4.46 16.14 13.76
N ARG A 114 -4.48 16.40 12.45
CA ARG A 114 -5.05 17.63 11.88
C ARG A 114 -6.52 17.41 11.52
N PRO A 115 -7.40 18.40 11.79
CA PRO A 115 -8.76 18.33 11.32
C PRO A 115 -8.79 18.41 9.79
N HIS A 116 -9.50 17.50 9.15
CA HIS A 116 -9.71 17.48 7.71
C HIS A 116 -11.19 17.73 7.39
N HIS A 117 -11.46 18.52 6.36
CA HIS A 117 -12.83 18.82 5.90
C HIS A 117 -13.44 17.67 5.05
N GLN A 118 -12.78 16.52 5.01
CA GLN A 118 -13.22 15.35 4.25
C GLN A 118 -14.14 14.45 5.08
N ARG A 119 -14.92 13.64 4.38
CA ARG A 119 -15.83 12.66 5.00
C ARG A 119 -15.09 11.45 5.60
N GLY A 120 -13.77 11.35 5.33
CA GLY A 120 -12.93 10.27 5.84
C GLY A 120 -11.46 10.52 5.54
N TYR A 121 -10.59 9.72 6.13
CA TYR A 121 -9.13 9.86 6.00
C TYR A 121 -8.63 8.96 4.89
N PHE A 122 -8.17 9.57 3.79
CA PHE A 122 -7.52 8.90 2.68
C PHE A 122 -6.30 9.69 2.23
N PHE A 123 -5.12 9.13 2.46
CA PHE A 123 -3.84 9.78 2.22
C PHE A 123 -3.06 9.06 1.12
N ARG A 124 -2.18 9.80 0.46
CA ARG A 124 -1.27 9.30 -0.55
C ARG A 124 0.12 9.89 -0.39
N PHE A 125 1.15 9.03 -0.46
CA PHE A 125 2.54 9.44 -0.62
C PHE A 125 2.93 9.50 -2.10
N PRO A 126 3.76 10.47 -2.54
CA PRO A 126 4.38 10.41 -3.85
C PRO A 126 5.35 9.22 -3.95
N LEU A 127 5.40 8.58 -5.11
CA LEU A 127 6.29 7.46 -5.37
C LEU A 127 7.66 7.89 -5.90
N ALA A 128 8.69 7.13 -5.57
CA ALA A 128 9.94 7.07 -6.28
C ALA A 128 10.24 5.59 -6.63
N VAL A 129 10.54 5.34 -7.88
CA VAL A 129 10.91 4.00 -8.35
C VAL A 129 12.42 3.83 -8.18
N ILE A 130 12.81 2.70 -7.57
CA ILE A 130 14.21 2.33 -7.34
C ILE A 130 14.57 1.04 -8.06
N ASP A 131 15.85 0.87 -8.39
CA ASP A 131 16.40 -0.37 -8.96
C ASP A 131 16.80 -1.38 -7.88
N GLY A 132 17.41 -2.48 -8.32
CA GLY A 132 17.86 -3.55 -7.43
C GLY A 132 18.98 -3.18 -6.46
N GLU A 133 19.61 -2.01 -6.65
CA GLU A 133 20.66 -1.44 -5.81
C GLU A 133 20.12 -0.25 -4.96
N ASN A 134 18.78 -0.09 -4.90
CA ASN A 134 18.09 1.00 -4.22
C ASN A 134 18.40 2.40 -4.80
N LYS A 135 18.89 2.48 -6.04
CA LYS A 135 19.13 3.73 -6.72
C LYS A 135 17.84 4.23 -7.37
N ARG A 136 17.52 5.51 -7.14
CA ARG A 136 16.31 6.13 -7.70
C ARG A 136 16.44 6.27 -9.23
N ILE A 137 15.46 5.70 -9.95
CA ILE A 137 15.36 5.77 -11.41
C ILE A 137 14.44 6.91 -11.84
N ARG A 138 13.28 7.01 -11.21
CA ARG A 138 12.28 8.06 -11.48
C ARG A 138 11.48 8.38 -10.21
N ALA A 139 10.77 9.50 -10.23
CA ALA A 139 9.87 9.86 -9.13
C ALA A 139 8.65 10.59 -9.68
N ASN A 140 7.50 10.33 -9.07
CA ASN A 140 6.28 11.09 -9.30
C ASN A 140 6.45 12.53 -8.79
N ARG A 141 5.77 13.45 -9.46
CA ARG A 141 5.52 14.76 -8.87
C ARG A 141 4.53 14.60 -7.71
N PRO A 142 4.69 15.32 -6.61
CA PRO A 142 3.65 15.43 -5.60
C PRO A 142 2.34 15.87 -6.27
N LEU A 143 1.21 15.38 -5.75
CA LEU A 143 -0.08 16.01 -6.08
C LEU A 143 -0.08 17.45 -5.56
N GLU A 144 -0.98 18.27 -6.12
CA GLU A 144 -1.20 19.63 -5.62
C GLU A 144 -1.47 19.61 -4.11
N GLU A 145 -1.04 20.64 -3.40
CA GLU A 145 -1.33 20.79 -1.98
C GLU A 145 -2.83 20.75 -1.71
N GLY A 146 -3.21 20.06 -0.64
CA GLY A 146 -4.61 19.90 -0.25
C GLY A 146 -5.22 18.58 -0.72
N SER A 147 -6.54 18.61 -0.92
CA SER A 147 -7.30 17.43 -1.33
C SER A 147 -7.50 17.39 -2.83
N VAL A 148 -7.17 16.27 -3.44
CA VAL A 148 -7.40 15.98 -4.86
C VAL A 148 -8.66 15.12 -4.98
N SER A 149 -9.61 15.52 -5.82
CA SER A 149 -10.84 14.77 -6.05
C SER A 149 -10.57 13.40 -6.70
N CYS A 150 -11.48 12.45 -6.53
CA CYS A 150 -11.39 11.14 -7.17
C CYS A 150 -11.32 11.26 -8.71
N TYR A 151 -12.08 12.17 -9.30
CA TYR A 151 -12.05 12.43 -10.74
C TYR A 151 -10.68 12.89 -11.23
N ARG A 152 -10.06 13.83 -10.50
CA ARG A 152 -8.73 14.34 -10.87
C ARG A 152 -7.66 13.28 -10.71
N LEU A 153 -7.69 12.49 -9.62
CA LEU A 153 -6.77 11.38 -9.39
C LEU A 153 -6.82 10.38 -10.55
N LEU A 154 -8.04 9.94 -10.90
CA LEU A 154 -8.26 9.00 -11.99
C LEU A 154 -7.81 9.57 -13.35
N LEU A 155 -8.16 10.83 -13.64
CA LEU A 155 -7.78 11.49 -14.88
C LEU A 155 -6.26 11.59 -15.03
N ASP A 156 -5.54 12.02 -14.00
CA ASP A 156 -4.09 12.14 -14.02
C ASP A 156 -3.40 10.78 -14.18
N LYS A 157 -3.98 9.72 -13.61
CA LYS A 157 -3.54 8.35 -13.82
C LYS A 157 -3.75 7.89 -15.27
N LEU A 158 -4.97 8.03 -15.81
CA LEU A 158 -5.30 7.64 -17.20
C LEU A 158 -4.47 8.40 -18.23
N GLN A 159 -4.15 9.67 -17.95
CA GLN A 159 -3.27 10.48 -18.79
C GLN A 159 -1.78 10.15 -18.64
N GLY A 160 -1.42 9.22 -17.73
CA GLY A 160 -0.03 8.87 -17.45
C GLY A 160 0.79 9.99 -16.81
N LYS A 161 0.13 10.94 -16.16
CA LYS A 161 0.80 12.04 -15.42
C LYS A 161 1.35 11.58 -14.09
N ILE A 162 0.74 10.55 -13.50
CA ILE A 162 1.16 9.93 -12.25
C ILE A 162 1.25 8.42 -12.42
N ASP A 163 2.28 7.81 -11.85
CA ASP A 163 2.32 6.39 -11.56
C ASP A 163 1.59 6.15 -10.24
N SER A 164 1.09 4.95 -10.02
CA SER A 164 0.44 4.54 -8.77
C SER A 164 0.82 3.10 -8.44
N ALA A 165 0.94 2.83 -7.16
CA ALA A 165 1.14 1.50 -6.61
C ALA A 165 0.31 1.35 -5.33
N ALA A 166 -0.02 0.12 -4.97
CA ALA A 166 -0.86 -0.16 -3.80
C ALA A 166 -0.29 0.44 -2.51
N VAL A 167 1.04 0.46 -2.37
CA VAL A 167 1.74 0.86 -1.14
C VAL A 167 1.67 2.35 -0.81
N GLU A 168 1.30 3.21 -1.76
CA GLU A 168 1.33 4.66 -1.54
C GLU A 168 0.15 5.21 -0.76
N TYR A 169 -0.84 4.36 -0.44
CA TYR A 169 -2.09 4.80 0.17
C TYR A 169 -2.25 4.34 1.62
N VAL A 170 -2.70 5.28 2.45
CA VAL A 170 -3.16 5.04 3.82
C VAL A 170 -4.63 5.45 3.90
N PHE A 171 -5.47 4.59 4.44
CA PHE A 171 -6.91 4.79 4.45
C PHE A 171 -7.55 4.39 5.78
N SER A 172 -8.68 4.99 6.10
CA SER A 172 -9.46 4.56 7.27
C SER A 172 -10.15 3.23 6.98
N ARG A 173 -10.26 2.40 8.01
CA ARG A 173 -11.04 1.14 7.96
C ARG A 173 -12.49 1.40 7.57
N GLU A 174 -13.06 2.53 8.02
CA GLU A 174 -14.40 2.95 7.69
C GLU A 174 -14.60 3.12 6.17
N ILE A 175 -13.62 3.75 5.47
CA ILE A 175 -13.68 3.91 4.01
C ILE A 175 -13.63 2.54 3.33
N TRP A 176 -12.72 1.65 3.74
CA TRP A 176 -12.62 0.30 3.21
C TRP A 176 -13.92 -0.48 3.37
N GLN A 177 -14.53 -0.45 4.55
CA GLN A 177 -15.81 -1.10 4.80
C GLN A 177 -16.96 -0.48 4.01
N SER A 178 -17.04 0.86 3.97
CA SER A 178 -18.11 1.58 3.26
C SER A 178 -18.05 1.43 1.74
N ALA A 179 -16.85 1.21 1.20
CA ALA A 179 -16.65 0.93 -0.22
C ALA A 179 -16.94 -0.53 -0.58
N GLY A 180 -17.14 -1.40 0.42
CA GLY A 180 -17.34 -2.84 0.21
C GLY A 180 -16.05 -3.62 -0.01
N GLY A 181 -14.90 -3.10 0.47
CA GLY A 181 -13.59 -3.69 0.26
C GLY A 181 -12.88 -3.19 -0.99
N PHE A 182 -11.95 -3.97 -1.49
CA PHE A 182 -11.25 -3.68 -2.74
C PHE A 182 -12.08 -4.09 -3.96
N VAL A 183 -11.89 -3.39 -5.07
CA VAL A 183 -12.50 -3.76 -6.36
C VAL A 183 -11.78 -4.98 -6.93
N HIS A 184 -12.51 -6.04 -7.20
CA HIS A 184 -11.97 -7.28 -7.76
C HIS A 184 -12.04 -7.29 -9.28
N PHE A 185 -10.86 -7.29 -9.94
CA PHE A 185 -10.74 -7.58 -11.35
C PHE A 185 -9.90 -8.85 -11.57
N PRO A 186 -10.08 -9.56 -12.68
CA PRO A 186 -9.28 -10.73 -13.01
C PRO A 186 -7.78 -10.43 -12.92
N MET A 187 -7.02 -11.30 -12.26
CA MET A 187 -5.57 -11.15 -12.03
C MET A 187 -5.17 -9.86 -11.28
N ALA A 188 -6.09 -9.24 -10.56
CA ALA A 188 -5.93 -7.94 -9.89
C ALA A 188 -5.54 -6.77 -10.81
N TRP A 189 -5.68 -6.89 -12.12
CA TRP A 189 -5.33 -5.83 -13.05
C TRP A 189 -6.22 -4.61 -12.85
N CYS A 190 -5.61 -3.46 -12.55
CA CYS A 190 -6.29 -2.20 -12.22
C CYS A 190 -7.20 -2.27 -10.98
N SER A 191 -7.17 -3.35 -10.20
CA SER A 191 -7.98 -3.46 -8.97
C SER A 191 -7.61 -2.38 -7.96
N ASP A 192 -6.31 -2.12 -7.78
CA ASP A 192 -5.79 -1.02 -6.95
C ASP A 192 -6.27 0.34 -7.48
N ASP A 193 -6.13 0.62 -8.77
CA ASP A 193 -6.55 1.89 -9.38
C ASP A 193 -8.06 2.18 -9.19
N ALA A 194 -8.89 1.17 -9.44
CA ALA A 194 -10.34 1.27 -9.25
C ALA A 194 -10.70 1.46 -7.77
N THR A 195 -10.01 0.75 -6.88
CA THR A 195 -10.19 0.86 -5.43
C THR A 195 -9.84 2.25 -4.93
N TRP A 196 -8.70 2.80 -5.36
CA TRP A 196 -8.28 4.15 -4.94
C TRP A 196 -9.24 5.23 -5.43
N ALA A 197 -9.80 5.08 -6.63
CA ALA A 197 -10.85 5.96 -7.12
C ALA A 197 -12.14 5.85 -6.27
N ALA A 198 -12.55 4.63 -5.92
CA ALA A 198 -13.70 4.40 -5.05
C ALA A 198 -13.47 4.97 -3.64
N PHE A 199 -12.31 4.72 -3.03
CA PHE A 199 -11.97 5.27 -1.71
C PHE A 199 -11.91 6.81 -1.73
N ALA A 200 -11.31 7.41 -2.76
CA ALA A 200 -11.30 8.86 -2.92
C ALA A 200 -12.71 9.44 -3.04
N ARG A 201 -13.64 8.73 -3.68
CA ARG A 201 -15.05 9.14 -3.75
C ARG A 201 -15.72 9.11 -2.38
N HIS A 202 -15.51 8.04 -1.60
CA HIS A 202 -16.07 7.92 -0.25
C HIS A 202 -15.48 8.94 0.71
N ALA A 203 -14.18 9.18 0.66
CA ALA A 203 -13.49 10.17 1.48
C ALA A 203 -13.79 11.62 1.10
N GLY A 204 -14.25 11.89 -0.13
CA GLY A 204 -14.38 13.24 -0.67
C GLY A 204 -13.07 13.78 -1.28
N GLY A 205 -12.11 12.91 -1.54
CA GLY A 205 -10.81 13.19 -2.15
C GLY A 205 -9.67 12.43 -1.49
N VAL A 206 -8.46 12.63 -2.01
CA VAL A 206 -7.20 12.11 -1.45
C VAL A 206 -6.30 13.26 -1.04
N ILE A 207 -5.67 13.16 0.13
CA ILE A 207 -4.72 14.15 0.64
C ILE A 207 -3.30 13.66 0.34
N SER A 208 -2.52 14.47 -0.37
CA SER A 208 -1.10 14.18 -0.59
C SER A 208 -0.29 14.49 0.66
N LEU A 209 0.44 13.50 1.14
CA LEU A 209 1.40 13.66 2.22
C LEU A 209 2.77 14.07 1.65
N PRO A 210 3.58 14.85 2.38
CA PRO A 210 4.97 15.10 2.02
C PRO A 210 5.81 13.82 2.21
N GLY A 211 7.01 13.78 1.63
CA GLY A 211 7.87 12.59 1.64
C GLY A 211 7.71 11.77 0.37
N ARG A 212 8.35 10.61 0.31
CA ARG A 212 8.27 9.69 -0.84
C ARG A 212 8.42 8.25 -0.40
N LEU A 213 7.58 7.37 -0.92
CA LEU A 213 7.76 5.92 -0.86
C LEU A 213 8.69 5.46 -1.98
N TYR A 214 9.49 4.45 -1.69
CA TYR A 214 10.42 3.86 -2.65
C TYR A 214 9.92 2.48 -3.07
N VAL A 215 9.49 2.40 -4.33
CA VAL A 215 8.92 1.18 -4.93
C VAL A 215 10.00 0.46 -5.71
N GLY A 216 10.37 -0.73 -5.25
CA GLY A 216 11.48 -1.51 -5.81
C GLY A 216 11.06 -2.64 -6.75
N GLY A 217 9.93 -3.28 -6.49
CA GLY A 217 9.50 -4.50 -7.17
C GLY A 217 9.14 -4.34 -8.64
N MET A 218 8.61 -3.20 -9.03
CA MET A 218 8.10 -2.96 -10.40
C MET A 218 9.15 -3.08 -11.50
N LEU A 219 10.41 -2.80 -11.23
CA LEU A 219 11.47 -2.84 -12.25
C LEU A 219 12.24 -4.17 -12.31
N LYS A 220 12.14 -4.99 -11.26
CA LYS A 220 12.84 -6.27 -11.23
C LYS A 220 12.15 -7.37 -12.04
N VAL A 221 10.89 -7.17 -12.43
CA VAL A 221 10.09 -8.11 -13.25
C VAL A 221 10.04 -7.68 -14.72
N GLN A 222 10.29 -6.43 -15.06
CA GLN A 222 10.11 -5.89 -16.43
C GLN A 222 11.27 -6.11 -17.41
N THR A 223 12.31 -6.85 -17.07
CA THR A 223 13.37 -7.14 -18.06
C THR A 223 12.97 -8.20 -19.10
N SER A 224 11.79 -8.79 -19.04
CA SER A 224 11.36 -9.82 -20.00
C SER A 224 9.94 -9.69 -20.56
N VAL A 225 9.13 -8.71 -20.14
CA VAL A 225 7.79 -8.50 -20.71
C VAL A 225 7.60 -7.03 -21.05
N THR A 226 7.82 -6.69 -22.30
CA THR A 226 7.29 -5.46 -22.90
C THR A 226 5.76 -5.61 -22.88
N LEU A 227 5.10 -5.08 -21.87
CA LEU A 227 3.64 -5.01 -21.83
C LEU A 227 3.18 -4.15 -23.02
N PRO A 228 2.38 -4.70 -23.96
CA PRO A 228 1.91 -3.93 -25.08
C PRO A 228 1.05 -2.75 -24.60
N VAL A 229 1.06 -1.65 -25.36
CA VAL A 229 0.25 -0.43 -25.18
C VAL A 229 -1.24 -0.74 -24.95
N MET A 230 -1.70 -1.93 -25.32
CA MET A 230 -3.05 -2.45 -25.09
C MET A 230 -3.47 -2.52 -23.61
N THR A 231 -2.55 -2.63 -22.65
CA THR A 231 -2.91 -2.80 -21.22
C THR A 231 -3.55 -1.55 -20.63
N LYS A 232 -3.12 -0.34 -21.09
CA LYS A 232 -3.73 0.93 -20.66
C LYS A 232 -5.15 1.13 -21.19
N ILE A 233 -5.44 0.62 -22.38
CA ILE A 233 -6.75 0.74 -23.04
C ILE A 233 -7.78 -0.20 -22.35
N ASN A 234 -7.35 -1.38 -21.92
CA ASN A 234 -8.23 -2.34 -21.24
C ASN A 234 -8.70 -1.87 -19.86
N CYS A 235 -7.83 -1.16 -19.09
CA CYS A 235 -8.23 -0.56 -17.82
C CYS A 235 -9.31 0.52 -18.03
N THR A 236 -9.20 1.33 -19.08
CA THR A 236 -10.17 2.39 -19.39
C THR A 236 -11.55 1.81 -19.72
N LEU A 237 -11.61 0.67 -20.43
CA LEU A 237 -12.89 0.02 -20.80
C LEU A 237 -13.59 -0.60 -19.58
N LEU A 238 -12.86 -1.10 -18.59
CA LEU A 238 -13.42 -1.69 -17.35
C LEU A 238 -14.07 -0.64 -16.42
N PHE A 239 -13.70 0.63 -16.54
CA PHE A 239 -14.30 1.71 -15.74
C PHE A 239 -15.65 2.22 -16.29
N PHE A 240 -16.00 1.89 -17.53
CA PHE A 240 -17.20 2.38 -18.20
C PHE A 240 -18.19 1.26 -18.57
N SER A 241 -17.90 0.03 -18.22
CA SER A 241 -18.81 -1.13 -18.32
C SER A 241 -19.49 -1.41 -16.98
#